data_fd379fa9a5db22f7e2f6a1432deece62
#
_entry.id   fd379fa9a5db22f7e2f6a1432deece62
#
_cell.length_a   1.000
_cell.length_b   1.000
_cell.length_c   1.000
_cell.angle_alpha   90.00
_cell.angle_beta   90.00
_cell.angle_gamma   90.00
#
_symmetry.space_group_name_H-M   'P 1'
#
loop_
_entity.id
_entity.type
_entity.pdbx_description
1 polymer ?
#
loop_
_entity_poly.entity_id
_entity_poly.type
_entity_poly.pdbx_seq_one_letter_code
_entity_poly.pdbx_strand_id
1 'polypeptide(L)'
;MTVEVFDDRACTLGEGPLWHPERAQLFWFDIIGQRLMTRTDEGPQEWAFDRCVSAAGWVDEHRLLIASDADLSVFDLRDGTSEYAAALEADNSVTRSNDGRADPQGGFWIGTMGRNAEPGAGALYRYYRGELRLLRKNVTIPNATCFSPDGRHAYFADTARNTVWRYALDADGWPDGTPDVYLDHRAEGLNPDGAVVDADGHFWCAQWGASRVARYSPDGSFVEDITLPVPQPTCPAFGGGHLYVTTARQGLPADAFDTAPHSGKTLRIATAVQGQAEHQVVL
;
A
#
# COMPACT_ATOMS: atom_id res chain seq x y z
N MET A 1 -21.90 8.00 2.89
CA MET A 1 -20.88 7.90 3.96
C MET A 1 -20.21 9.26 4.09
N THR A 2 -19.86 9.71 5.32
CA THR A 2 -19.15 10.99 5.52
C THR A 2 -17.66 10.72 5.45
N VAL A 3 -16.93 11.51 4.64
CA VAL A 3 -15.48 11.49 4.55
C VAL A 3 -14.94 12.57 5.48
N GLU A 4 -14.04 12.20 6.38
CA GLU A 4 -13.41 13.09 7.36
C GLU A 4 -11.90 13.12 7.17
N VAL A 5 -11.25 14.22 7.53
CA VAL A 5 -9.79 14.29 7.63
C VAL A 5 -9.36 13.63 8.95
N PHE A 6 -8.62 12.53 8.86
CA PHE A 6 -8.02 11.86 10.01
C PHE A 6 -6.74 12.56 10.46
N ASP A 7 -5.88 12.90 9.51
CA ASP A 7 -4.65 13.65 9.76
C ASP A 7 -4.46 14.73 8.70
N ASP A 8 -4.20 15.96 9.14
CA ASP A 8 -4.13 17.14 8.29
C ASP A 8 -2.71 17.47 7.78
N ARG A 9 -1.69 16.71 8.22
CA ARG A 9 -0.33 16.80 7.68
C ARG A 9 -0.34 16.33 6.23
N ALA A 10 -0.10 17.23 5.32
CA ALA A 10 -0.16 16.90 3.89
C ALA A 10 1.12 16.21 3.43
N CYS A 11 0.97 15.03 2.87
CA CYS A 11 2.02 14.27 2.23
C CYS A 11 2.20 14.70 0.77
N THR A 12 3.42 14.69 0.29
CA THR A 12 3.69 14.77 -1.15
C THR A 12 3.17 13.50 -1.83
N LEU A 13 3.47 12.33 -1.27
CA LEU A 13 2.96 11.03 -1.71
C LEU A 13 2.65 10.19 -0.48
N GLY A 14 1.44 10.39 0.07
CA GLY A 14 0.92 9.60 1.19
C GLY A 14 0.59 8.19 0.71
N GLU A 15 1.14 7.15 1.35
CA GLU A 15 1.09 5.76 0.90
C GLU A 15 1.24 4.75 2.03
N GLY A 16 1.11 3.46 1.69
CA GLY A 16 1.41 2.33 2.54
C GLY A 16 0.70 2.34 3.89
N PRO A 17 -0.61 2.63 3.98
CA PRO A 17 -1.32 2.65 5.25
C PRO A 17 -1.38 1.24 5.84
N LEU A 18 -0.97 1.12 7.10
CA LEU A 18 -0.94 -0.10 7.88
C LEU A 18 -1.71 0.11 9.18
N TRP A 19 -2.80 -0.62 9.39
CA TRP A 19 -3.44 -0.70 10.71
C TRP A 19 -2.75 -1.73 11.58
N HIS A 20 -1.96 -1.28 12.54
CA HIS A 20 -1.26 -2.19 13.46
C HIS A 20 -2.24 -2.82 14.45
N PRO A 21 -2.46 -4.16 14.41
CA PRO A 21 -3.55 -4.78 15.15
C PRO A 21 -3.37 -4.75 16.68
N GLU A 22 -2.12 -4.93 17.18
CA GLU A 22 -1.85 -4.94 18.63
C GLU A 22 -1.88 -3.54 19.23
N ARG A 23 -1.57 -2.49 18.44
CA ARG A 23 -1.59 -1.10 18.89
C ARG A 23 -2.93 -0.41 18.65
N ALA A 24 -3.80 -1.01 17.83
CA ALA A 24 -5.02 -0.36 17.30
C ALA A 24 -4.71 1.04 16.73
N GLN A 25 -3.65 1.15 15.92
CA GLN A 25 -3.06 2.40 15.48
C GLN A 25 -2.75 2.35 13.99
N LEU A 26 -3.04 3.44 13.27
CA LEU A 26 -2.70 3.58 11.85
C LEU A 26 -1.30 4.16 11.70
N PHE A 27 -0.49 3.53 10.85
CA PHE A 27 0.77 4.04 10.32
C PHE A 27 0.63 4.27 8.82
N TRP A 28 1.34 5.25 8.27
CA TRP A 28 1.42 5.49 6.82
C TRP A 28 2.73 6.22 6.49
N PHE A 29 3.05 6.28 5.20
CA PHE A 29 4.28 6.91 4.72
C PHE A 29 3.97 8.19 3.92
N ASP A 30 4.87 9.17 3.97
CA ASP A 30 5.08 10.12 2.89
C ASP A 30 6.35 9.70 2.16
N ILE A 31 6.20 8.99 1.04
CA ILE A 31 7.36 8.38 0.34
C ILE A 31 8.36 9.45 -0.07
N ILE A 32 7.89 10.52 -0.70
CA ILE A 32 8.75 11.62 -1.18
C ILE A 32 9.20 12.53 -0.03
N GLY A 33 8.36 12.68 1.00
CA GLY A 33 8.71 13.36 2.24
C GLY A 33 9.61 12.54 3.17
N GLN A 34 9.91 11.28 2.82
CA GLN A 34 10.82 10.39 3.54
C GLN A 34 10.44 10.22 5.01
N ARG A 35 9.16 9.96 5.27
CA ARG A 35 8.63 9.88 6.64
C ARG A 35 7.71 8.68 6.83
N LEU A 36 7.82 8.03 7.98
CA LEU A 36 6.77 7.21 8.58
C LEU A 36 5.96 8.09 9.50
N MET A 37 4.65 8.00 9.45
CA MET A 37 3.71 8.84 10.17
C MET A 37 2.69 8.01 10.92
N THR A 38 2.23 8.55 12.05
CA THR A 38 1.11 7.99 12.81
C THR A 38 0.40 9.10 13.58
N ARG A 39 -0.75 8.78 14.16
CA ARG A 39 -1.50 9.64 15.08
C ARG A 39 -2.09 8.80 16.19
N THR A 40 -1.92 9.26 17.41
CA THR A 40 -2.55 8.73 18.62
C THR A 40 -3.47 9.79 19.24
N ASP A 41 -4.14 9.45 20.34
CA ASP A 41 -4.90 10.41 21.13
C ASP A 41 -4.01 11.52 21.74
N GLU A 42 -2.71 11.26 21.91
CA GLU A 42 -1.71 12.25 22.39
C GLU A 42 -1.28 13.21 21.27
N GLY A 43 -1.61 12.91 20.02
CA GLY A 43 -1.31 13.75 18.86
C GLY A 43 -0.55 13.03 17.75
N PRO A 44 -0.12 13.81 16.74
CA PRO A 44 0.63 13.28 15.61
C PRO A 44 2.08 12.96 16.00
N GLN A 45 2.60 11.86 15.45
CA GLN A 45 3.99 11.45 15.58
C GLN A 45 4.57 11.14 14.19
N GLU A 46 5.88 11.29 14.01
CA GLU A 46 6.56 10.93 12.77
C GLU A 46 8.04 10.60 13.03
N TRP A 47 8.59 9.77 12.14
CA TRP A 47 10.01 9.46 12.05
C TRP A 47 10.50 9.83 10.66
N ALA A 48 11.59 10.61 10.61
CA ALA A 48 12.24 10.98 9.35
C ALA A 48 13.33 9.99 8.99
N PHE A 49 13.44 9.71 7.69
CA PHE A 49 14.47 8.84 7.12
C PHE A 49 15.37 9.66 6.19
N ASP A 50 16.57 9.17 5.89
CA ASP A 50 17.50 9.77 4.94
C ASP A 50 17.24 9.34 3.48
N ARG A 51 16.18 8.54 3.27
CA ARG A 51 15.81 7.93 1.99
C ARG A 51 14.31 7.70 1.88
N CYS A 52 13.84 7.35 0.69
CA CYS A 52 12.45 6.96 0.50
C CYS A 52 12.14 5.68 1.26
N VAL A 53 11.03 5.71 2.01
CA VAL A 53 10.39 4.55 2.66
C VAL A 53 8.93 4.51 2.20
N SER A 54 8.36 3.34 1.93
CA SER A 54 7.09 3.30 1.22
C SER A 54 6.01 2.38 1.79
N ALA A 55 6.39 1.29 2.41
CA ALA A 55 5.47 0.28 2.92
C ALA A 55 6.07 -0.44 4.12
N ALA A 56 5.21 -1.00 4.97
CA ALA A 56 5.62 -1.80 6.11
C ALA A 56 4.69 -3.00 6.34
N GLY A 57 5.24 -4.02 7.03
CA GLY A 57 4.47 -5.05 7.72
C GLY A 57 4.83 -5.06 9.19
N TRP A 58 3.86 -5.32 10.07
CA TRP A 58 4.13 -5.40 11.50
C TRP A 58 4.83 -6.71 11.86
N VAL A 59 5.81 -6.64 12.75
CA VAL A 59 6.58 -7.78 13.27
C VAL A 59 6.10 -8.14 14.68
N ASP A 60 5.95 -7.15 15.53
CA ASP A 60 5.38 -7.24 16.88
C ASP A 60 4.87 -5.86 17.32
N GLU A 61 4.43 -5.72 18.57
CA GLU A 61 3.90 -4.47 19.12
C GLU A 61 4.77 -3.25 18.86
N HIS A 62 6.09 -3.42 18.76
CA HIS A 62 7.04 -2.31 18.68
C HIS A 62 7.86 -2.26 17.41
N ARG A 63 7.82 -3.30 16.57
CA ARG A 63 8.69 -3.40 15.40
C ARG A 63 7.90 -3.55 14.11
N LEU A 64 8.36 -2.84 13.09
CA LEU A 64 7.87 -2.93 11.71
C LEU A 64 9.00 -3.39 10.78
N LEU A 65 8.72 -4.25 9.82
CA LEU A 65 9.58 -4.42 8.66
C LEU A 65 9.24 -3.32 7.66
N ILE A 66 10.18 -2.42 7.38
CA ILE A 66 9.98 -1.28 6.48
C ILE A 66 10.77 -1.50 5.19
N ALA A 67 10.15 -1.16 4.06
CA ALA A 67 10.80 -1.13 2.75
C ALA A 67 11.30 0.27 2.44
N SER A 68 12.60 0.38 2.16
CA SER A 68 13.25 1.58 1.64
C SER A 68 13.56 1.46 0.14
N ASP A 69 14.23 2.44 -0.41
CA ASP A 69 14.72 2.41 -1.80
C ASP A 69 16.02 1.60 -1.98
N ALA A 70 16.52 0.95 -0.93
CA ALA A 70 17.73 0.14 -0.96
C ALA A 70 17.65 -1.16 -0.16
N ASP A 71 16.76 -1.24 0.83
CA ASP A 71 16.72 -2.37 1.73
C ASP A 71 15.32 -2.60 2.35
N LEU A 72 15.20 -3.76 3.00
CA LEU A 72 14.21 -4.03 4.04
C LEU A 72 14.93 -3.94 5.38
N SER A 73 14.35 -3.23 6.34
CA SER A 73 14.90 -3.12 7.68
C SER A 73 13.83 -3.26 8.75
N VAL A 74 14.20 -3.85 9.88
CA VAL A 74 13.33 -3.95 11.07
C VAL A 74 13.50 -2.66 11.88
N PHE A 75 12.45 -1.86 11.92
CA PHE A 75 12.41 -0.57 12.58
C PHE A 75 11.74 -0.67 13.95
N ASP A 76 12.40 -0.16 15.01
CA ASP A 76 11.85 -0.11 16.35
C ASP A 76 11.17 1.25 16.60
N LEU A 77 9.85 1.20 16.85
CA LEU A 77 9.01 2.39 17.08
C LEU A 77 9.34 3.14 18.40
N ARG A 78 10.05 2.50 19.33
CA ARG A 78 10.38 3.07 20.67
C ARG A 78 11.53 4.05 20.61
N ASP A 79 12.55 3.73 19.82
CA ASP A 79 13.80 4.49 19.77
C ASP A 79 14.21 4.95 18.36
N GLY A 80 13.46 4.50 17.33
CA GLY A 80 13.73 4.87 15.94
C GLY A 80 14.95 4.18 15.33
N THR A 81 15.47 3.11 15.94
CA THR A 81 16.58 2.34 15.39
C THR A 81 16.13 1.39 14.31
N SER A 82 17.02 1.10 13.36
CA SER A 82 16.76 0.14 12.26
C SER A 82 17.82 -0.95 12.25
N GLU A 83 17.39 -2.19 12.08
CA GLU A 83 18.24 -3.34 11.85
C GLU A 83 18.04 -3.86 10.41
N TYR A 84 19.14 -3.99 9.65
CA TYR A 84 19.11 -4.48 8.27
C TYR A 84 18.57 -5.92 8.21
N ALA A 85 17.63 -6.17 7.29
CA ALA A 85 17.06 -7.48 7.03
C ALA A 85 17.46 -8.05 5.66
N ALA A 86 17.31 -7.30 4.57
CA ALA A 86 17.65 -7.75 3.22
C ALA A 86 17.90 -6.58 2.26
N ALA A 87 18.78 -6.75 1.28
CA ALA A 87 18.94 -5.77 0.20
C ALA A 87 17.71 -5.79 -0.74
N LEU A 88 17.21 -4.62 -1.13
CA LEU A 88 16.16 -4.43 -2.13
C LEU A 88 16.71 -3.51 -3.22
N GLU A 89 17.26 -4.10 -4.30
CA GLU A 89 17.86 -3.36 -5.43
C GLU A 89 18.89 -2.29 -5.02
N ALA A 90 19.68 -2.54 -3.95
CA ALA A 90 20.58 -1.57 -3.34
C ALA A 90 21.59 -0.93 -4.33
N ASP A 91 21.93 -1.64 -5.39
CA ASP A 91 22.87 -1.17 -6.44
C ASP A 91 22.15 -0.44 -7.59
N ASN A 92 20.82 -0.28 -7.51
CA ASN A 92 20.00 0.31 -8.57
C ASN A 92 19.45 1.69 -8.14
N SER A 93 20.18 2.76 -8.46
CA SER A 93 19.75 4.13 -8.13
C SER A 93 18.55 4.64 -8.94
N VAL A 94 18.13 3.92 -9.99
CA VAL A 94 16.99 4.28 -10.83
C VAL A 94 15.66 4.00 -10.12
N THR A 95 15.64 2.95 -9.29
CA THR A 95 14.39 2.49 -8.66
C THR A 95 14.24 2.97 -7.21
N ARG A 96 13.05 2.81 -6.68
CA ARG A 96 12.64 2.90 -5.28
C ARG A 96 11.57 1.86 -4.97
N SER A 97 11.36 1.56 -3.71
CA SER A 97 10.18 0.80 -3.28
C SER A 97 8.88 1.60 -3.51
N ASN A 98 7.77 0.89 -3.67
CA ASN A 98 6.42 1.46 -3.79
C ASN A 98 5.45 0.71 -2.88
N ASP A 99 4.41 0.10 -3.42
CA ASP A 99 3.40 -0.62 -2.65
C ASP A 99 3.92 -1.99 -2.16
N GLY A 100 3.49 -2.37 -0.95
CA GLY A 100 3.83 -3.66 -0.35
C GLY A 100 2.96 -3.96 0.87
N ARG A 101 2.83 -5.26 1.18
CA ARG A 101 2.01 -5.75 2.29
C ARG A 101 2.46 -7.12 2.78
N ALA A 102 2.27 -7.40 4.07
CA ALA A 102 2.48 -8.73 4.63
C ALA A 102 1.40 -9.71 4.14
N ASP A 103 1.82 -10.94 3.84
CA ASP A 103 0.92 -12.01 3.40
C ASP A 103 0.46 -12.91 4.56
N PRO A 104 -0.62 -13.70 4.37
CA PRO A 104 -1.16 -14.60 5.39
C PRO A 104 -0.17 -15.66 5.91
N GLN A 105 0.87 -15.98 5.15
CA GLN A 105 1.89 -16.97 5.50
C GLN A 105 3.09 -16.33 6.25
N GLY A 106 3.06 -15.01 6.44
CA GLY A 106 4.09 -14.27 7.16
C GLY A 106 5.21 -13.72 6.28
N GLY A 107 5.07 -13.78 4.97
CA GLY A 107 5.96 -13.10 4.05
C GLY A 107 5.60 -11.61 3.90
N PHE A 108 6.47 -10.85 3.24
CA PHE A 108 6.23 -9.46 2.89
C PHE A 108 6.45 -9.25 1.39
N TRP A 109 5.39 -8.89 0.69
CA TRP A 109 5.45 -8.56 -0.73
C TRP A 109 5.79 -7.09 -0.88
N ILE A 110 6.69 -6.77 -1.82
CA ILE A 110 7.13 -5.40 -2.08
C ILE A 110 7.43 -5.19 -3.55
N GLY A 111 6.89 -4.13 -4.10
CA GLY A 111 7.15 -3.67 -5.45
C GLY A 111 8.23 -2.59 -5.50
N THR A 112 9.05 -2.61 -6.56
CA THR A 112 9.95 -1.51 -6.92
C THR A 112 9.51 -0.88 -8.23
N MET A 113 9.78 0.42 -8.39
CA MET A 113 9.48 1.17 -9.60
C MET A 113 10.60 2.16 -9.92
N GLY A 114 10.70 2.55 -11.17
CA GLY A 114 11.53 3.68 -11.54
C GLY A 114 11.07 4.96 -10.85
N ARG A 115 12.01 5.80 -10.38
CA ARG A 115 11.70 7.06 -9.63
C ARG A 115 10.87 8.04 -10.44
N ASN A 116 10.95 7.98 -11.78
CA ASN A 116 10.13 8.75 -12.72
C ASN A 116 9.15 7.86 -13.50
N ALA A 117 8.79 6.70 -12.93
CA ALA A 117 7.93 5.71 -13.58
C ALA A 117 8.47 5.23 -14.93
N GLU A 118 9.78 5.02 -15.05
CA GLU A 118 10.41 4.48 -16.24
C GLU A 118 9.81 3.11 -16.59
N PRO A 119 9.37 2.90 -17.85
CA PRO A 119 8.66 1.71 -18.24
C PRO A 119 9.44 0.42 -17.95
N GLY A 120 8.85 -0.47 -17.15
CA GLY A 120 9.42 -1.78 -16.85
C GLY A 120 10.70 -1.78 -16.02
N ALA A 121 11.05 -0.64 -15.38
CA ALA A 121 12.28 -0.53 -14.60
C ALA A 121 12.24 -1.30 -13.27
N GLY A 122 11.04 -1.52 -12.73
CA GLY A 122 10.85 -2.16 -11.44
C GLY A 122 10.49 -3.64 -11.50
N ALA A 123 10.19 -4.17 -10.34
CA ALA A 123 9.89 -5.58 -10.12
C ALA A 123 8.98 -5.80 -8.91
N LEU A 124 8.50 -7.02 -8.72
CA LEU A 124 7.78 -7.47 -7.54
C LEU A 124 8.59 -8.56 -6.84
N TYR A 125 8.74 -8.43 -5.53
CA TYR A 125 9.50 -9.32 -4.67
C TYR A 125 8.63 -9.84 -3.52
N ARG A 126 9.07 -10.93 -2.89
CA ARG A 126 8.58 -11.44 -1.63
C ARG A 126 9.77 -11.73 -0.70
N TYR A 127 9.74 -11.12 0.47
CA TYR A 127 10.63 -11.47 1.58
C TYR A 127 9.95 -12.50 2.48
N TYR A 128 10.65 -13.55 2.86
CA TYR A 128 10.16 -14.55 3.78
C TYR A 128 11.32 -15.25 4.48
N ARG A 129 11.36 -15.20 5.80
CA ARG A 129 12.35 -15.86 6.65
C ARG A 129 13.79 -15.60 6.22
N GLY A 130 14.16 -14.35 6.10
CA GLY A 130 15.51 -13.92 5.74
C GLY A 130 15.85 -13.99 4.25
N GLU A 131 14.96 -14.46 3.39
CA GLU A 131 15.19 -14.56 1.94
C GLU A 131 14.28 -13.60 1.16
N LEU A 132 14.87 -12.77 0.31
CA LEU A 132 14.14 -11.95 -0.66
C LEU A 132 14.18 -12.61 -2.04
N ARG A 133 13.02 -12.98 -2.58
CA ARG A 133 12.90 -13.59 -3.91
C ARG A 133 12.14 -12.69 -4.88
N LEU A 134 12.64 -12.66 -6.11
CA LEU A 134 11.99 -12.01 -7.23
C LEU A 134 10.79 -12.84 -7.70
N LEU A 135 9.61 -12.21 -7.76
CA LEU A 135 8.38 -12.83 -8.27
C LEU A 135 8.09 -12.42 -9.72
N ARG A 136 8.28 -11.14 -10.07
CA ARG A 136 7.97 -10.60 -11.40
C ARG A 136 8.94 -9.49 -11.78
N LYS A 137 9.42 -9.52 -13.02
CA LYS A 137 10.23 -8.47 -13.66
C LYS A 137 9.37 -7.55 -14.53
N ASN A 138 9.98 -6.45 -14.97
CA ASN A 138 9.41 -5.53 -15.95
C ASN A 138 8.06 -4.95 -15.48
N VAL A 139 8.03 -4.47 -14.25
CA VAL A 139 6.92 -3.75 -13.65
C VAL A 139 7.20 -2.25 -13.77
N THR A 140 6.17 -1.47 -14.14
CA THR A 140 6.32 -0.02 -14.26
C THR A 140 5.95 0.66 -12.95
N ILE A 141 4.72 0.47 -12.44
CA ILE A 141 4.23 1.04 -11.20
C ILE A 141 3.50 -0.06 -10.41
N PRO A 142 4.21 -0.77 -9.52
CA PRO A 142 3.62 -1.86 -8.73
C PRO A 142 2.67 -1.32 -7.66
N ASN A 143 1.43 -1.83 -7.65
CA ASN A 143 0.39 -1.42 -6.74
C ASN A 143 -0.57 -2.57 -6.40
N ALA A 144 -1.59 -2.28 -5.57
CA ALA A 144 -2.70 -3.16 -5.20
C ALA A 144 -2.27 -4.48 -4.55
N THR A 145 -1.14 -4.49 -3.85
CA THR A 145 -0.65 -5.68 -3.15
C THR A 145 -1.57 -6.00 -1.97
N CYS A 146 -2.38 -7.04 -2.08
CA CYS A 146 -3.26 -7.51 -1.01
C CYS A 146 -3.62 -9.00 -1.21
N PHE A 147 -4.31 -9.58 -0.22
CA PHE A 147 -4.50 -11.04 -0.16
C PHE A 147 -5.96 -11.38 0.13
N SER A 148 -6.41 -12.51 -0.40
CA SER A 148 -7.74 -13.06 -0.09
C SER A 148 -7.81 -13.56 1.36
N PRO A 149 -9.00 -13.55 2.01
CA PRO A 149 -9.14 -13.97 3.40
C PRO A 149 -8.77 -15.43 3.66
N ASP A 150 -8.87 -16.28 2.66
CA ASP A 150 -8.48 -17.70 2.74
C ASP A 150 -6.97 -17.94 2.53
N GLY A 151 -6.19 -16.87 2.26
CA GLY A 151 -4.76 -16.91 2.02
C GLY A 151 -4.34 -17.61 0.73
N ARG A 152 -5.27 -17.88 -0.19
CA ARG A 152 -5.01 -18.64 -1.42
C ARG A 152 -4.73 -17.77 -2.63
N HIS A 153 -4.99 -16.46 -2.53
CA HIS A 153 -4.77 -15.54 -3.65
C HIS A 153 -4.05 -14.28 -3.19
N ALA A 154 -3.13 -13.81 -4.04
CA ALA A 154 -2.56 -12.48 -3.97
C ALA A 154 -3.05 -11.65 -5.15
N TYR A 155 -3.30 -10.36 -4.92
CA TYR A 155 -3.60 -9.38 -5.96
C TYR A 155 -2.39 -8.47 -6.15
N PHE A 156 -2.22 -7.99 -7.36
CA PHE A 156 -1.12 -7.11 -7.75
C PHE A 156 -1.53 -6.32 -9.00
N ALA A 157 -1.24 -5.03 -9.03
CA ALA A 157 -1.45 -4.19 -10.20
C ALA A 157 -0.12 -3.64 -10.75
N ASP A 158 -0.08 -3.44 -12.05
CA ASP A 158 0.82 -2.45 -12.67
C ASP A 158 -0.07 -1.29 -13.15
N THR A 159 -0.05 -0.19 -12.43
CA THR A 159 -0.89 0.97 -12.69
C THR A 159 -0.75 1.47 -14.13
N ALA A 160 0.49 1.48 -14.66
CA ALA A 160 0.75 1.90 -16.03
C ALA A 160 0.13 0.99 -17.10
N ARG A 161 -0.29 -0.21 -16.71
CA ARG A 161 -1.01 -1.15 -17.58
C ARG A 161 -2.52 -1.16 -17.34
N ASN A 162 -3.02 -0.39 -16.35
CA ASN A 162 -4.43 -0.36 -15.96
C ASN A 162 -5.00 -1.77 -15.68
N THR A 163 -4.18 -2.65 -15.13
CA THR A 163 -4.52 -4.07 -14.97
C THR A 163 -4.19 -4.55 -13.56
N VAL A 164 -5.11 -5.27 -12.96
CA VAL A 164 -4.92 -6.03 -11.72
C VAL A 164 -4.88 -7.51 -12.03
N TRP A 165 -3.85 -8.20 -11.60
CA TRP A 165 -3.72 -9.65 -11.68
C TRP A 165 -4.03 -10.31 -10.35
N ARG A 166 -4.49 -11.55 -10.42
CA ARG A 166 -4.67 -12.45 -9.29
C ARG A 166 -3.77 -13.66 -9.43
N TYR A 167 -2.92 -13.88 -8.44
CA TYR A 167 -2.05 -15.02 -8.34
C TYR A 167 -2.68 -16.08 -7.45
N ALA A 168 -2.72 -17.34 -7.86
CA ALA A 168 -2.90 -18.45 -6.94
C ALA A 168 -1.63 -18.61 -6.10
N LEU A 169 -1.80 -18.97 -4.82
CA LEU A 169 -0.70 -19.18 -3.88
C LEU A 169 -0.67 -20.63 -3.43
N ASP A 170 0.54 -21.19 -3.27
CA ASP A 170 0.75 -22.45 -2.59
C ASP A 170 0.58 -22.32 -1.06
N ALA A 171 0.76 -23.41 -0.33
CA ALA A 171 0.60 -23.44 1.12
C ALA A 171 1.61 -22.55 1.88
N ASP A 172 2.76 -22.28 1.27
CA ASP A 172 3.81 -21.41 1.83
C ASP A 172 3.69 -19.95 1.36
N GLY A 173 2.67 -19.63 0.54
CA GLY A 173 2.38 -18.28 0.04
C GLY A 173 3.19 -17.90 -1.20
N TRP A 174 3.81 -18.84 -1.90
CA TRP A 174 4.47 -18.57 -3.17
C TRP A 174 3.49 -18.64 -4.33
N PRO A 175 3.65 -17.79 -5.38
CA PRO A 175 2.85 -17.89 -6.58
C PRO A 175 2.91 -19.27 -7.21
N ASP A 176 1.74 -19.87 -7.47
CA ASP A 176 1.57 -21.14 -8.15
C ASP A 176 0.92 -20.93 -9.53
N GLY A 177 1.70 -21.18 -10.56
CA GLY A 177 1.28 -21.01 -11.95
C GLY A 177 1.32 -19.57 -12.46
N THR A 178 0.56 -19.32 -13.53
CA THR A 178 0.46 -18.02 -14.19
C THR A 178 -0.72 -17.23 -13.60
N PRO A 179 -0.55 -15.94 -13.29
CA PRO A 179 -1.66 -15.14 -12.75
C PRO A 179 -2.75 -14.90 -13.79
N ASP A 180 -3.99 -14.87 -13.33
CA ASP A 180 -5.14 -14.45 -14.12
C ASP A 180 -5.29 -12.92 -14.09
N VAL A 181 -5.89 -12.34 -15.15
CA VAL A 181 -6.36 -10.96 -15.10
C VAL A 181 -7.64 -10.92 -14.24
N TYR A 182 -7.56 -10.20 -13.13
CA TYR A 182 -8.71 -10.00 -12.24
C TYR A 182 -9.53 -8.78 -12.63
N LEU A 183 -8.87 -7.62 -12.88
CA LEU A 183 -9.51 -6.41 -13.41
C LEU A 183 -8.71 -5.89 -14.60
N ASP A 184 -9.44 -5.54 -15.66
CA ASP A 184 -8.88 -4.89 -16.86
C ASP A 184 -9.54 -3.51 -17.03
N HIS A 185 -8.83 -2.48 -16.63
CA HIS A 185 -9.28 -1.09 -16.66
C HIS A 185 -8.79 -0.30 -17.87
N ARG A 186 -8.21 -0.97 -18.87
CA ARG A 186 -7.65 -0.29 -20.06
C ARG A 186 -8.68 0.48 -20.85
N ALA A 187 -9.92 -0.04 -20.95
CA ALA A 187 -11.00 0.60 -21.69
C ALA A 187 -11.50 1.89 -20.99
N GLU A 188 -11.54 1.87 -19.66
CA GLU A 188 -11.98 3.00 -18.83
C GLU A 188 -10.87 3.99 -18.52
N GLY A 189 -9.60 3.63 -18.76
CA GLY A 189 -8.44 4.43 -18.41
C GLY A 189 -8.27 4.65 -16.90
N LEU A 190 -8.79 3.73 -16.06
CA LEU A 190 -8.68 3.84 -14.62
C LEU A 190 -7.31 3.33 -14.16
N ASN A 191 -6.72 4.04 -13.22
CA ASN A 191 -5.39 3.74 -12.70
C ASN A 191 -5.51 3.06 -11.33
N PRO A 192 -5.46 1.71 -11.24
CA PRO A 192 -5.48 1.03 -9.95
C PRO A 192 -4.22 1.40 -9.16
N ASP A 193 -4.44 1.88 -7.92
CA ASP A 193 -3.38 2.22 -6.97
C ASP A 193 -3.37 1.21 -5.83
N GLY A 194 -3.14 1.58 -4.58
CA GLY A 194 -3.17 0.68 -3.46
C GLY A 194 -4.54 0.04 -3.22
N ALA A 195 -4.56 -1.17 -2.65
CA ALA A 195 -5.79 -1.91 -2.40
C ALA A 195 -5.74 -2.73 -1.11
N VAL A 196 -6.92 -3.10 -0.62
CA VAL A 196 -7.14 -4.09 0.44
C VAL A 196 -8.29 -5.01 0.09
N VAL A 197 -8.34 -6.20 0.71
CA VAL A 197 -9.48 -7.10 0.62
C VAL A 197 -10.20 -7.14 1.96
N ASP A 198 -11.53 -7.01 1.96
CA ASP A 198 -12.33 -7.12 3.18
C ASP A 198 -12.53 -8.58 3.63
N ALA A 199 -13.12 -8.80 4.81
CA ALA A 199 -13.32 -10.13 5.39
C ALA A 199 -14.26 -11.03 4.55
N ASP A 200 -15.11 -10.43 3.70
CA ASP A 200 -16.01 -11.15 2.79
C ASP A 200 -15.37 -11.39 1.41
N GLY A 201 -14.10 -10.98 1.22
CA GLY A 201 -13.34 -11.19 0.00
C GLY A 201 -13.51 -10.12 -1.08
N HIS A 202 -14.18 -8.99 -0.80
CA HIS A 202 -14.28 -7.91 -1.76
C HIS A 202 -12.98 -7.11 -1.80
N PHE A 203 -12.56 -6.77 -3.00
CA PHE A 203 -11.36 -6.00 -3.29
C PHE A 203 -11.69 -4.50 -3.32
N TRP A 204 -11.03 -3.71 -2.49
CA TRP A 204 -11.18 -2.27 -2.38
C TRP A 204 -9.93 -1.59 -2.91
N CYS A 205 -10.06 -0.81 -3.98
CA CYS A 205 -8.93 -0.22 -4.69
C CYS A 205 -9.08 1.29 -4.81
N ALA A 206 -8.09 2.03 -4.35
CA ALA A 206 -7.95 3.43 -4.70
C ALA A 206 -7.66 3.55 -6.20
N GLN A 207 -8.27 4.54 -6.85
CA GLN A 207 -8.09 4.78 -8.28
C GLN A 207 -7.49 6.17 -8.48
N TRP A 208 -6.19 6.22 -8.72
CA TRP A 208 -5.43 7.45 -8.93
C TRP A 208 -6.03 8.29 -10.07
N GLY A 209 -6.34 9.54 -9.79
CA GLY A 209 -6.95 10.47 -10.73
C GLY A 209 -8.47 10.37 -10.84
N ALA A 210 -9.11 9.36 -10.21
CA ALA A 210 -10.55 9.13 -10.31
C ALA A 210 -11.35 9.56 -9.07
N SER A 211 -10.71 10.13 -8.04
CA SER A 211 -11.35 10.66 -6.83
C SER A 211 -12.22 9.64 -6.08
N ARG A 212 -11.83 8.36 -6.06
CA ARG A 212 -12.63 7.32 -5.41
C ARG A 212 -11.82 6.12 -4.91
N VAL A 213 -12.41 5.37 -3.97
CA VAL A 213 -12.07 3.98 -3.69
C VAL A 213 -13.21 3.13 -4.21
N ALA A 214 -12.92 2.20 -5.13
CA ALA A 214 -13.91 1.32 -5.74
C ALA A 214 -13.86 -0.08 -5.13
N ARG A 215 -15.05 -0.70 -4.93
CA ARG A 215 -15.23 -2.04 -4.40
C ARG A 215 -15.63 -3.02 -5.50
N TYR A 216 -14.96 -4.15 -5.54
CA TYR A 216 -15.23 -5.24 -6.50
C TYR A 216 -15.47 -6.53 -5.75
N SER A 217 -16.39 -7.37 -6.27
CA SER A 217 -16.63 -8.71 -5.74
C SER A 217 -15.46 -9.66 -6.06
N PRO A 218 -15.37 -10.84 -5.41
CA PRO A 218 -14.29 -11.80 -5.66
C PRO A 218 -14.16 -12.27 -7.12
N ASP A 219 -15.21 -12.14 -7.93
CA ASP A 219 -15.20 -12.45 -9.35
C ASP A 219 -14.81 -11.24 -10.24
N GLY A 220 -14.53 -10.08 -9.66
CA GLY A 220 -14.12 -8.87 -10.37
C GLY A 220 -15.28 -7.97 -10.81
N SER A 221 -16.53 -8.26 -10.42
CA SER A 221 -17.66 -7.39 -10.74
C SER A 221 -17.66 -6.13 -9.87
N PHE A 222 -17.89 -4.96 -10.48
CA PHE A 222 -18.04 -3.71 -9.73
C PHE A 222 -19.26 -3.76 -8.81
N VAL A 223 -19.08 -3.35 -7.54
CA VAL A 223 -20.15 -3.34 -6.53
C VAL A 223 -20.59 -1.90 -6.24
N GLU A 224 -19.65 -1.07 -5.79
CA GLU A 224 -19.89 0.32 -5.39
C GLU A 224 -18.59 1.11 -5.36
N ASP A 225 -18.66 2.41 -5.17
CA ASP A 225 -17.50 3.22 -4.82
C ASP A 225 -17.78 4.23 -3.71
N ILE A 226 -16.72 4.73 -3.11
CA ILE A 226 -16.73 5.87 -2.20
C ILE A 226 -16.04 7.03 -2.90
N THR A 227 -16.80 8.04 -3.29
CA THR A 227 -16.26 9.28 -3.84
C THR A 227 -15.52 10.07 -2.76
N LEU A 228 -14.33 10.58 -3.08
CA LEU A 228 -13.46 11.32 -2.19
C LEU A 228 -13.27 12.76 -2.66
N PRO A 229 -13.09 13.74 -1.74
CA PRO A 229 -12.92 15.15 -2.07
C PRO A 229 -11.48 15.49 -2.53
N VAL A 230 -10.78 14.52 -3.11
CA VAL A 230 -9.39 14.66 -3.58
C VAL A 230 -9.20 13.86 -4.86
N PRO A 231 -8.41 14.36 -5.83
CA PRO A 231 -8.23 13.67 -7.12
C PRO A 231 -7.36 12.42 -7.04
N GLN A 232 -6.44 12.34 -6.06
CA GLN A 232 -5.42 11.30 -5.98
C GLN A 232 -5.49 10.53 -4.65
N PRO A 233 -6.52 9.69 -4.43
CA PRO A 233 -6.44 8.67 -3.40
C PRO A 233 -5.38 7.63 -3.80
N THR A 234 -4.61 7.15 -2.81
CA THR A 234 -3.47 6.26 -3.06
C THR A 234 -3.71 4.86 -2.52
N CYS A 235 -3.99 4.68 -1.24
CA CYS A 235 -4.18 3.36 -0.68
C CYS A 235 -5.21 3.34 0.46
N PRO A 236 -6.16 2.38 0.47
CA PRO A 236 -7.07 2.16 1.59
C PRO A 236 -6.48 1.22 2.65
N ALA A 237 -6.93 1.36 3.91
CA ALA A 237 -6.70 0.41 5.00
C ALA A 237 -7.89 0.34 5.94
N PHE A 238 -8.29 -0.85 6.35
CA PHE A 238 -9.34 -1.03 7.37
C PHE A 238 -8.75 -1.04 8.77
N GLY A 239 -9.42 -0.40 9.73
CA GLY A 239 -9.04 -0.45 11.12
C GLY A 239 -9.99 0.32 12.03
N GLY A 240 -10.21 -0.14 13.27
CA GLY A 240 -11.00 0.57 14.28
C GLY A 240 -12.41 0.98 13.84
N GLY A 241 -13.09 0.21 12.98
CA GLY A 241 -14.41 0.54 12.44
C GLY A 241 -14.41 1.62 11.34
N HIS A 242 -13.27 1.88 10.73
CA HIS A 242 -13.10 2.85 9.67
C HIS A 242 -12.37 2.25 8.46
N LEU A 243 -12.62 2.83 7.29
CA LEU A 243 -11.75 2.77 6.14
C LEU A 243 -10.91 4.05 6.12
N TYR A 244 -9.60 3.93 6.27
CA TYR A 244 -8.64 5.02 6.09
C TYR A 244 -8.20 5.04 4.64
N VAL A 245 -7.89 6.24 4.12
CA VAL A 245 -7.39 6.40 2.76
C VAL A 245 -6.27 7.43 2.77
N THR A 246 -5.08 7.03 2.35
CA THR A 246 -3.98 7.94 2.09
C THR A 246 -4.17 8.65 0.76
N THR A 247 -3.60 9.83 0.61
CA THR A 247 -3.77 10.65 -0.60
C THR A 247 -2.47 11.39 -0.95
N ALA A 248 -2.35 11.88 -2.19
CA ALA A 248 -1.14 12.52 -2.68
C ALA A 248 -1.37 13.94 -3.20
N ARG A 249 -0.30 14.75 -3.14
CA ARG A 249 -0.16 16.05 -3.80
C ARG A 249 0.73 16.00 -5.04
N GLN A 250 1.46 14.91 -5.22
CA GLN A 250 2.45 14.76 -6.28
C GLN A 250 1.87 15.07 -7.66
N GLY A 251 2.52 15.98 -8.39
CA GLY A 251 2.14 16.34 -9.76
C GLY A 251 0.88 17.21 -9.88
N LEU A 252 0.20 17.54 -8.78
CA LEU A 252 -0.93 18.47 -8.83
C LEU A 252 -0.42 19.91 -8.99
N PRO A 253 -1.06 20.72 -9.83
CA PRO A 253 -0.75 22.15 -9.94
C PRO A 253 -1.18 22.89 -8.64
N ALA A 254 -0.56 24.05 -8.40
CA ALA A 254 -0.78 24.79 -7.14
C ALA A 254 -2.25 25.21 -6.91
N ASP A 255 -2.98 25.53 -7.97
CA ASP A 255 -4.39 25.92 -7.94
C ASP A 255 -5.35 24.74 -7.67
N ALA A 256 -4.90 23.50 -7.84
CA ALA A 256 -5.69 22.34 -7.48
C ALA A 256 -6.05 22.31 -5.98
N PHE A 257 -5.24 22.90 -5.11
CA PHE A 257 -5.49 22.94 -3.68
C PHE A 257 -6.62 23.88 -3.27
N ASP A 258 -7.01 24.82 -4.14
CA ASP A 258 -8.16 25.69 -3.90
C ASP A 258 -9.48 24.90 -4.00
N THR A 259 -9.53 23.90 -4.86
CA THR A 259 -10.71 23.04 -5.09
C THR A 259 -10.64 21.71 -4.35
N ALA A 260 -9.45 21.21 -4.05
CA ALA A 260 -9.21 19.97 -3.33
C ALA A 260 -8.24 20.18 -2.13
N PRO A 261 -8.64 20.94 -1.11
CA PRO A 261 -7.77 21.36 0.02
C PRO A 261 -7.34 20.18 0.93
N HIS A 262 -7.93 19.01 0.73
CA HIS A 262 -7.59 17.79 1.47
C HIS A 262 -6.58 16.89 0.76
N SER A 263 -6.11 17.27 -0.43
CA SER A 263 -5.07 16.51 -1.14
C SER A 263 -3.80 16.35 -0.30
N GLY A 264 -3.26 15.14 -0.26
CA GLY A 264 -2.11 14.75 0.55
C GLY A 264 -2.45 14.41 2.01
N LYS A 265 -3.66 14.70 2.50
CA LYS A 265 -4.09 14.35 3.86
C LYS A 265 -4.54 12.90 3.92
N THR A 266 -4.49 12.31 5.11
CA THR A 266 -5.07 10.99 5.36
C THR A 266 -6.53 11.17 5.74
N LEU A 267 -7.42 10.48 5.02
CA LEU A 267 -8.87 10.53 5.21
C LEU A 267 -9.35 9.30 5.99
N ARG A 268 -10.52 9.42 6.61
CA ARG A 268 -11.22 8.27 7.22
C ARG A 268 -12.72 8.32 6.91
N ILE A 269 -13.31 7.14 6.81
CA ILE A 269 -14.74 6.93 6.57
C ILE A 269 -15.23 5.88 7.55
N ALA A 270 -16.23 6.20 8.39
CA ALA A 270 -16.85 5.20 9.25
C ALA A 270 -17.56 4.15 8.39
N THR A 271 -17.34 2.88 8.68
CA THR A 271 -17.89 1.77 7.91
C THR A 271 -18.31 0.60 8.80
N ALA A 272 -19.36 -0.10 8.38
CA ALA A 272 -19.74 -1.39 8.96
C ALA A 272 -19.04 -2.59 8.29
N VAL A 273 -18.31 -2.34 7.19
CA VAL A 273 -17.54 -3.38 6.50
C VAL A 273 -16.43 -3.86 7.42
N GLN A 274 -16.32 -5.17 7.58
CA GLN A 274 -15.24 -5.77 8.35
C GLN A 274 -14.01 -5.94 7.45
N GLY A 275 -12.92 -5.27 7.80
CA GLY A 275 -11.61 -5.53 7.18
C GLY A 275 -10.99 -6.83 7.68
N GLN A 276 -10.00 -7.33 6.95
CA GLN A 276 -9.09 -8.35 7.48
C GLN A 276 -8.14 -7.70 8.49
N ALA A 277 -7.71 -8.47 9.50
CA ALA A 277 -6.55 -8.07 10.30
C ALA A 277 -5.30 -8.06 9.41
N GLU A 278 -4.42 -7.06 9.61
CA GLU A 278 -3.14 -7.06 8.91
C GLU A 278 -2.30 -8.27 9.34
N HIS A 279 -1.67 -8.91 8.38
CA HIS A 279 -0.85 -10.10 8.61
C HIS A 279 0.51 -9.73 9.21
N GLN A 280 1.00 -10.61 10.09
CA GLN A 280 2.30 -10.44 10.75
C GLN A 280 3.43 -10.90 9.84
N VAL A 281 4.54 -10.16 9.79
CA VAL A 281 5.77 -10.60 9.12
C VAL A 281 6.55 -11.56 10.02
N VAL A 282 6.97 -12.68 9.44
CA VAL A 282 7.91 -13.63 10.05
C VAL A 282 9.31 -13.36 9.46
N LEU A 283 10.21 -12.87 10.30
CA LEU A 283 11.60 -12.52 9.94
C LEU A 283 12.47 -13.76 9.66
#